data_61d158ca4cc8882be0f9e01811654a0a
#
_entry.id   61d158ca4cc8882be0f9e01811654a0a
#
_cell.length_a   1.000
_cell.length_b   1.000
_cell.length_c   1.000
_cell.angle_alpha   90.00
_cell.angle_beta   90.00
_cell.angle_gamma   90.00
#
_symmetry.space_group_name_H-M   'P 1'
#
loop_
_entity.id
_entity.type
_entity.pdbx_description
1 polymer ?
#
loop_
_entity_poly.entity_id
_entity_poly.type
_entity_poly.pdbx_seq_one_letter_code
_entity_poly.pdbx_strand_id
1 'polypeptide(L)'
;MLACTQQVLAKNPVRYLPYEDLKLYHFGFFIGMHSQDLYIDHSGIPDENGALWYGSVPYYAPGFSVGVLGDYRINDFLSLRLSPAIHFGTKDLALVSDQPGSEIITTSIRSNYIMLPLTIRYRGARTNNYRPYLMSGFSLGMDAGRRKRQEVLLKAINYYWEFGFGCDLYLPYFRLVPEIKFCLGLGDVFEHQRSDQGSDAYEQFTNAFDRMTSRLIVLSFQFE
;
A
#
# COMPACT_ATOMS: atom_id res chain seq x y z
N MET A 1 -0.45 4.25 -64.33
CA MET A 1 0.13 4.19 -62.99
C MET A 1 -0.79 3.36 -62.10
N LEU A 2 -0.49 2.07 -61.91
CA LEU A 2 -1.24 1.17 -61.05
C LEU A 2 -0.63 1.26 -59.65
N ALA A 3 -1.36 1.86 -58.70
CA ALA A 3 -0.98 1.86 -57.30
C ALA A 3 -1.26 0.48 -56.71
N CYS A 4 -0.20 -0.29 -56.50
CA CYS A 4 -0.26 -1.58 -55.80
C CYS A 4 -0.40 -1.31 -54.31
N THR A 5 -1.62 -1.32 -53.79
CA THR A 5 -1.89 -1.31 -52.34
C THR A 5 -1.47 -2.66 -51.78
N GLN A 6 -0.28 -2.73 -51.24
CA GLN A 6 0.14 -3.85 -50.39
C GLN A 6 -0.74 -3.84 -49.14
N GLN A 7 -1.72 -4.72 -49.08
CA GLN A 7 -2.39 -5.09 -47.84
C GLN A 7 -1.35 -5.79 -46.95
N VAL A 8 -0.84 -5.05 -45.97
CA VAL A 8 -0.08 -5.65 -44.88
C VAL A 8 -1.07 -6.54 -44.11
N LEU A 9 -1.05 -7.84 -44.44
CA LEU A 9 -1.73 -8.86 -43.63
C LEU A 9 -1.13 -8.80 -42.22
N ALA A 10 -1.74 -8.04 -41.32
CA ALA A 10 -1.42 -8.05 -39.92
C ALA A 10 -1.65 -9.47 -39.42
N LYS A 11 -0.56 -10.21 -39.22
CA LYS A 11 -0.57 -11.57 -38.69
C LYS A 11 -1.25 -11.45 -37.32
N ASN A 12 -2.44 -12.04 -37.15
CA ASN A 12 -3.15 -12.05 -35.88
C ASN A 12 -2.20 -12.63 -34.81
N PRO A 13 -1.84 -11.85 -33.79
CA PRO A 13 -0.92 -12.34 -32.76
C PRO A 13 -1.51 -13.56 -32.07
N VAL A 14 -0.66 -14.55 -31.80
CA VAL A 14 -1.06 -15.77 -31.09
C VAL A 14 -1.62 -15.37 -29.75
N ARG A 15 -2.83 -15.81 -29.43
CA ARG A 15 -3.45 -15.61 -28.11
C ARG A 15 -2.91 -16.67 -27.15
N TYR A 16 -2.11 -16.23 -26.18
CA TYR A 16 -1.65 -17.10 -25.11
C TYR A 16 -2.78 -17.34 -24.09
N LEU A 17 -2.81 -18.51 -23.48
CA LEU A 17 -3.78 -18.87 -22.44
C LEU A 17 -5.24 -18.54 -22.84
N PRO A 18 -5.77 -19.10 -23.96
CA PRO A 18 -7.07 -18.68 -24.50
C PRO A 18 -8.25 -19.00 -23.59
N TYR A 19 -8.13 -20.01 -22.71
CA TYR A 19 -9.19 -20.46 -21.81
C TYR A 19 -9.03 -19.93 -20.39
N GLU A 20 -7.98 -19.17 -20.10
CA GLU A 20 -7.72 -18.67 -18.74
C GLU A 20 -8.83 -17.75 -18.24
N ASP A 21 -9.35 -16.89 -19.10
CA ASP A 21 -10.44 -15.98 -18.77
C ASP A 21 -11.78 -16.68 -18.45
N LEU A 22 -11.91 -17.97 -18.80
CA LEU A 22 -13.12 -18.76 -18.53
C LEU A 22 -13.10 -19.43 -17.16
N LYS A 23 -11.94 -19.54 -16.54
CA LYS A 23 -11.82 -20.12 -15.19
C LYS A 23 -12.56 -19.27 -14.17
N LEU A 24 -13.23 -19.91 -13.23
CA LEU A 24 -13.99 -19.26 -12.17
C LEU A 24 -13.07 -18.75 -11.07
N TYR A 25 -12.02 -19.51 -10.76
CA TYR A 25 -11.02 -19.18 -9.73
C TYR A 25 -9.63 -19.10 -10.34
N HIS A 26 -8.86 -18.11 -9.89
CA HIS A 26 -7.45 -18.00 -10.17
C HIS A 26 -6.71 -17.86 -8.84
N PHE A 27 -5.54 -18.46 -8.77
CA PHE A 27 -4.66 -18.37 -7.61
C PHE A 27 -3.28 -17.97 -8.09
N GLY A 28 -2.58 -17.26 -7.23
CA GLY A 28 -1.24 -16.83 -7.52
C GLY A 28 -0.53 -16.29 -6.30
N PHE A 29 0.63 -15.75 -6.54
CA PHE A 29 1.41 -15.02 -5.54
C PHE A 29 1.92 -13.72 -6.14
N PHE A 30 2.35 -12.82 -5.28
CA PHE A 30 2.97 -11.59 -5.75
C PHE A 30 4.16 -11.20 -4.89
N ILE A 31 5.03 -10.46 -5.53
CA ILE A 31 6.14 -9.74 -4.91
C ILE A 31 6.02 -8.28 -5.29
N GLY A 32 6.46 -7.40 -4.42
CA GLY A 32 6.35 -5.97 -4.70
C GLY A 32 7.23 -5.14 -3.80
N MET A 33 7.30 -3.89 -4.15
CA MET A 33 7.92 -2.82 -3.36
C MET A 33 6.82 -1.87 -2.92
N HIS A 34 6.97 -1.30 -1.74
CA HIS A 34 6.04 -0.29 -1.27
C HIS A 34 6.78 0.86 -0.61
N SER A 35 6.15 2.02 -0.62
CA SER A 35 6.52 3.16 0.19
C SER A 35 5.43 3.41 1.21
N GLN A 36 5.82 3.52 2.47
CA GLN A 36 4.92 3.84 3.58
C GLN A 36 5.11 5.28 4.00
N ASP A 37 4.02 6.01 4.09
CA ASP A 37 3.99 7.39 4.54
C ASP A 37 3.03 7.55 5.72
N LEU A 38 3.31 8.54 6.56
CA LEU A 38 2.44 8.98 7.64
C LEU A 38 2.04 10.43 7.38
N TYR A 39 0.76 10.65 7.18
CA TYR A 39 0.21 11.98 7.18
C TYR A 39 -0.04 12.40 8.63
N ILE A 40 0.66 13.44 9.07
CA ILE A 40 0.67 13.91 10.45
C ILE A 40 -0.08 15.22 10.51
N ASP A 41 -1.10 15.29 11.35
CA ASP A 41 -1.80 16.52 11.72
C ASP A 41 -1.24 17.01 13.06
N HIS A 42 -0.73 18.24 13.08
CA HIS A 42 -0.08 18.81 14.25
C HIS A 42 -1.11 19.47 15.15
N SER A 43 -1.00 19.25 16.46
CA SER A 43 -1.90 19.83 17.44
C SER A 43 -1.74 21.36 17.61
N GLY A 44 -0.55 21.90 17.28
CA GLY A 44 -0.22 23.29 17.52
C GLY A 44 -0.15 23.71 18.99
N ILE A 45 -0.14 22.75 19.92
CA ILE A 45 -0.05 22.99 21.36
C ILE A 45 1.43 23.12 21.73
N PRO A 46 1.87 24.24 22.30
CA PRO A 46 3.24 24.40 22.78
C PRO A 46 3.50 23.53 24.01
N ASP A 47 4.72 23.03 24.13
CA ASP A 47 5.24 22.29 25.28
C ASP A 47 5.33 23.21 26.53
N GLU A 48 5.59 22.65 27.70
CA GLU A 48 5.80 23.37 28.95
C GLU A 48 6.84 24.51 28.87
N ASN A 49 7.79 24.36 27.94
CA ASN A 49 8.82 25.35 27.61
C ASN A 49 8.41 26.35 26.50
N GLY A 50 7.17 26.28 26.02
CA GLY A 50 6.66 27.14 24.95
C GLY A 50 7.17 26.77 23.55
N ALA A 51 7.79 25.61 23.36
CA ALA A 51 8.29 25.13 22.10
C ALA A 51 7.20 24.41 21.31
N LEU A 52 7.12 24.68 20.00
CA LEU A 52 6.27 23.95 19.07
C LEU A 52 7.07 22.82 18.42
N TRP A 53 6.50 21.61 18.44
CA TRP A 53 7.12 20.42 17.86
C TRP A 53 6.43 20.02 16.58
N TYR A 54 7.24 19.82 15.53
CA TYR A 54 6.77 19.40 14.22
C TYR A 54 7.31 18.00 13.89
N GLY A 55 6.39 17.07 13.61
CA GLY A 55 6.75 15.75 13.11
C GLY A 55 6.94 15.77 11.60
N SER A 56 8.01 15.18 11.13
CA SER A 56 8.31 15.02 9.71
C SER A 56 8.77 13.61 9.43
N VAL A 57 8.46 13.10 8.23
CA VAL A 57 9.02 11.84 7.71
C VAL A 57 10.18 12.21 6.78
N PRO A 58 11.44 12.19 7.26
CA PRO A 58 12.58 12.73 6.52
C PRO A 58 12.96 11.89 5.30
N TYR A 59 12.69 10.58 5.34
CA TYR A 59 13.05 9.65 4.27
C TYR A 59 11.94 8.64 4.01
N TYR A 60 11.63 8.43 2.72
CA TYR A 60 10.78 7.35 2.26
C TYR A 60 11.62 6.09 2.07
N ALA A 61 11.68 5.23 3.07
CA ALA A 61 12.37 3.96 2.94
C ALA A 61 11.50 2.98 2.13
N PRO A 62 11.99 2.45 1.00
CA PRO A 62 11.27 1.44 0.26
C PRO A 62 11.19 0.15 1.09
N GLY A 63 9.98 -0.38 1.22
CA GLY A 63 9.72 -1.66 1.83
C GLY A 63 9.49 -2.76 0.79
N PHE A 64 9.43 -3.99 1.26
CA PHE A 64 9.19 -5.17 0.45
C PHE A 64 7.85 -5.81 0.81
N SER A 65 7.13 -6.29 -0.19
CA SER A 65 5.81 -6.90 -0.03
C SER A 65 5.78 -8.28 -0.66
N VAL A 66 5.20 -9.23 0.04
CA VAL A 66 4.91 -10.57 -0.49
C VAL A 66 3.52 -10.99 -0.08
N GLY A 67 2.86 -11.73 -0.93
CA GLY A 67 1.54 -12.24 -0.62
C GLY A 67 1.08 -13.30 -1.60
N VAL A 68 -0.06 -13.87 -1.26
CA VAL A 68 -0.79 -14.79 -2.13
C VAL A 68 -2.07 -14.11 -2.58
N LEU A 69 -2.67 -14.58 -3.65
CA LEU A 69 -3.91 -14.02 -4.14
C LEU A 69 -4.87 -15.12 -4.57
N GLY A 70 -6.15 -14.87 -4.37
CA GLY A 70 -7.25 -15.64 -4.90
C GLY A 70 -8.22 -14.69 -5.58
N ASP A 71 -8.56 -14.96 -6.81
CA ASP A 71 -9.46 -14.17 -7.64
C ASP A 71 -10.68 -14.99 -8.01
N TYR A 72 -11.86 -14.48 -7.73
CA TYR A 72 -13.14 -15.09 -8.09
C TYR A 72 -13.80 -14.28 -9.20
N ARG A 73 -14.02 -14.89 -10.36
CA ARG A 73 -14.68 -14.27 -11.48
C ARG A 73 -16.19 -14.22 -11.26
N ILE A 74 -16.74 -13.02 -11.17
CA ILE A 74 -18.20 -12.80 -11.07
C ILE A 74 -18.81 -12.82 -12.48
N ASN A 75 -18.19 -12.06 -13.41
CA ASN A 75 -18.57 -12.03 -14.82
C ASN A 75 -17.33 -11.70 -15.68
N ASP A 76 -17.51 -11.45 -16.98
CA ASP A 76 -16.40 -11.19 -17.89
C ASP A 76 -15.62 -9.90 -17.53
N PHE A 77 -16.26 -8.94 -16.89
CA PHE A 77 -15.65 -7.65 -16.56
C PHE A 77 -15.35 -7.48 -15.06
N LEU A 78 -16.02 -8.23 -14.20
CA LEU A 78 -15.91 -8.09 -12.76
C LEU A 78 -15.34 -9.34 -12.10
N SER A 79 -14.39 -9.13 -11.20
CA SER A 79 -13.91 -10.17 -10.28
C SER A 79 -13.71 -9.62 -8.88
N LEU A 80 -13.80 -10.51 -7.91
CA LEU A 80 -13.52 -10.27 -6.51
C LEU A 80 -12.17 -10.89 -6.18
N ARG A 81 -11.27 -10.11 -5.60
CA ARG A 81 -9.91 -10.56 -5.25
C ARG A 81 -9.69 -10.44 -3.76
N LEU A 82 -9.19 -11.51 -3.18
CA LEU A 82 -8.63 -11.56 -1.83
C LEU A 82 -7.12 -11.78 -1.96
N SER A 83 -6.30 -10.89 -1.37
CA SER A 83 -4.84 -10.96 -1.55
C SER A 83 -4.08 -10.72 -0.23
N PRO A 84 -4.14 -11.66 0.73
CA PRO A 84 -3.38 -11.53 1.97
C PRO A 84 -1.90 -11.32 1.70
N ALA A 85 -1.32 -10.34 2.41
CA ALA A 85 0.03 -9.86 2.18
C ALA A 85 0.76 -9.52 3.47
N ILE A 86 2.08 -9.63 3.43
CA ILE A 86 2.97 -9.12 4.45
C ILE A 86 3.83 -8.02 3.82
N HIS A 87 3.83 -6.87 4.47
CA HIS A 87 4.60 -5.69 4.08
C HIS A 87 5.69 -5.46 5.10
N PHE A 88 6.95 -5.54 4.68
CA PHE A 88 8.14 -5.32 5.51
C PHE A 88 8.69 -3.94 5.22
N GLY A 89 8.77 -3.08 6.24
CA GLY A 89 9.31 -1.74 6.07
C GLY A 89 9.76 -1.11 7.37
N THR A 90 10.43 0.02 7.25
CA THR A 90 10.81 0.91 8.35
C THR A 90 10.27 2.29 8.05
N LYS A 91 9.84 3.01 9.08
CA LYS A 91 9.44 4.41 9.00
C LYS A 91 10.37 5.21 9.91
N ASP A 92 10.98 6.23 9.37
CA ASP A 92 11.77 7.16 10.15
C ASP A 92 10.92 8.39 10.43
N LEU A 93 10.70 8.67 11.72
CA LEU A 93 9.99 9.85 12.20
C LEU A 93 11.01 10.80 12.81
N ALA A 94 11.03 12.04 12.35
CA ALA A 94 11.83 13.09 12.92
C ALA A 94 10.94 14.14 13.59
N LEU A 95 11.28 14.51 14.82
CA LEU A 95 10.72 15.66 15.51
C LEU A 95 11.69 16.82 15.42
N VAL A 96 11.17 17.94 14.98
CA VAL A 96 11.90 19.21 14.88
C VAL A 96 11.19 20.24 15.72
N SER A 97 11.93 20.92 16.61
CA SER A 97 11.40 22.02 17.41
C SER A 97 11.67 23.36 16.71
N ASP A 98 10.78 24.33 16.93
CA ASP A 98 10.89 25.70 16.42
C ASP A 98 12.00 26.52 17.12
N GLN A 99 12.56 26.01 18.22
CA GLN A 99 13.60 26.73 18.95
C GLN A 99 14.98 26.59 18.26
N PRO A 100 15.72 27.70 18.05
CA PRO A 100 17.06 27.66 17.47
C PRO A 100 18.03 26.91 18.37
N GLY A 101 18.63 25.83 17.87
CA GLY A 101 19.59 24.99 18.59
C GLY A 101 19.01 23.72 19.24
N SER A 102 17.74 23.41 19.03
CA SER A 102 17.17 22.13 19.47
C SER A 102 17.64 20.98 18.59
N GLU A 103 17.92 19.85 19.25
CA GLU A 103 18.32 18.63 18.57
C GLU A 103 17.13 18.01 17.80
N ILE A 104 17.39 17.51 16.59
CA ILE A 104 16.41 16.74 15.83
C ILE A 104 16.35 15.34 16.44
N ILE A 105 15.21 14.97 17.01
CA ILE A 105 14.98 13.64 17.56
C ILE A 105 14.49 12.75 16.41
N THR A 106 15.30 11.78 16.01
CA THR A 106 14.91 10.82 14.97
C THR A 106 14.64 9.46 15.59
N THR A 107 13.45 8.93 15.35
CA THR A 107 13.04 7.60 15.80
C THR A 107 12.70 6.72 14.62
N SER A 108 13.33 5.55 14.55
CA SER A 108 13.08 4.55 13.50
C SER A 108 12.08 3.51 13.98
N ILE A 109 10.92 3.47 13.35
CA ILE A 109 9.81 2.56 13.68
C ILE A 109 9.79 1.43 12.67
N ARG A 110 10.09 0.20 13.11
CA ARG A 110 9.88 -0.99 12.28
C ARG A 110 8.38 -1.22 12.10
N SER A 111 7.94 -1.28 10.87
CA SER A 111 6.54 -1.34 10.49
C SER A 111 6.29 -2.54 9.61
N ASN A 112 5.96 -3.67 10.24
CA ASN A 112 5.61 -4.90 9.53
C ASN A 112 4.10 -5.07 9.57
N TYR A 113 3.44 -4.86 8.41
CA TYR A 113 2.00 -4.97 8.31
C TYR A 113 1.59 -6.30 7.68
N ILE A 114 0.65 -6.97 8.33
CA ILE A 114 -0.14 -8.04 7.69
C ILE A 114 -1.42 -7.39 7.20
N MET A 115 -1.64 -7.42 5.90
CA MET A 115 -2.83 -6.83 5.27
C MET A 115 -3.70 -7.91 4.67
N LEU A 116 -5.01 -7.74 4.82
CA LEU A 116 -6.03 -8.62 4.25
C LEU A 116 -6.97 -7.79 3.36
N PRO A 117 -6.58 -7.50 2.11
CA PRO A 117 -7.39 -6.73 1.19
C PRO A 117 -8.47 -7.60 0.52
N LEU A 118 -9.66 -7.01 0.41
CA LEU A 118 -10.77 -7.52 -0.41
C LEU A 118 -11.11 -6.45 -1.44
N THR A 119 -10.83 -6.73 -2.71
CA THR A 119 -10.94 -5.76 -3.79
C THR A 119 -11.84 -6.26 -4.91
N ILE A 120 -12.59 -5.35 -5.51
CA ILE A 120 -13.32 -5.58 -6.75
C ILE A 120 -12.43 -5.06 -7.89
N ARG A 121 -12.27 -5.89 -8.93
CA ARG A 121 -11.54 -5.54 -10.14
C ARG A 121 -12.52 -5.38 -11.29
N TYR A 122 -12.44 -4.25 -11.97
CA TYR A 122 -13.14 -4.01 -13.23
C TYR A 122 -12.14 -4.13 -14.38
N ARG A 123 -12.28 -5.19 -15.15
CA ARG A 123 -11.38 -5.54 -16.25
C ARG A 123 -11.92 -5.02 -17.57
N GLY A 124 -11.05 -4.43 -18.38
CA GLY A 124 -11.36 -4.07 -19.75
C GLY A 124 -11.52 -5.29 -20.67
N ALA A 125 -11.82 -5.05 -21.92
CA ALA A 125 -11.78 -6.10 -22.92
C ALA A 125 -10.33 -6.56 -23.15
N ARG A 126 -10.16 -7.88 -23.30
CA ARG A 126 -8.84 -8.43 -23.64
C ARG A 126 -8.49 -8.09 -25.08
N THR A 127 -7.39 -7.38 -25.25
CA THR A 127 -6.80 -7.07 -26.55
C THR A 127 -5.52 -7.90 -26.73
N ASN A 128 -5.55 -8.87 -27.61
CA ASN A 128 -4.44 -9.83 -27.82
C ASN A 128 -4.01 -10.53 -26.51
N ASN A 129 -2.85 -10.14 -25.96
CA ASN A 129 -2.24 -10.74 -24.79
C ASN A 129 -2.14 -9.76 -23.61
N TYR A 130 -2.94 -8.71 -23.58
CA TYR A 130 -3.03 -7.79 -22.46
C TYR A 130 -4.49 -7.42 -22.15
N ARG A 131 -4.75 -7.14 -20.88
CA ARG A 131 -6.07 -6.78 -20.37
C ARG A 131 -5.92 -5.82 -19.21
N PRO A 132 -6.12 -4.52 -19.44
CA PRO A 132 -6.06 -3.52 -18.37
C PRO A 132 -7.25 -3.64 -17.42
N TYR A 133 -7.05 -3.23 -16.17
CA TYR A 133 -8.11 -3.20 -15.18
C TYR A 133 -7.92 -2.06 -14.18
N LEU A 134 -9.01 -1.69 -13.53
CA LEU A 134 -9.06 -0.85 -12.36
C LEU A 134 -9.50 -1.69 -11.18
N MET A 135 -9.07 -1.31 -9.99
CA MET A 135 -9.48 -1.97 -8.77
C MET A 135 -9.80 -0.97 -7.67
N SER A 136 -10.73 -1.35 -6.82
CA SER A 136 -11.04 -0.64 -5.58
C SER A 136 -11.55 -1.62 -4.54
N GLY A 137 -11.30 -1.35 -3.26
CA GLY A 137 -11.75 -2.20 -2.16
C GLY A 137 -11.29 -1.70 -0.80
N PHE A 138 -11.41 -2.58 0.17
CA PHE A 138 -11.02 -2.28 1.55
C PHE A 138 -10.05 -3.34 2.05
N SER A 139 -9.18 -2.93 2.98
CA SER A 139 -8.28 -3.87 3.65
C SER A 139 -8.23 -3.64 5.15
N LEU A 140 -8.00 -4.74 5.84
CA LEU A 140 -7.65 -4.77 7.25
C LEU A 140 -6.14 -4.90 7.36
N GLY A 141 -5.50 -3.95 8.04
CA GLY A 141 -4.07 -3.99 8.32
C GLY A 141 -3.83 -4.25 9.80
N MET A 142 -2.95 -5.20 10.10
CA MET A 142 -2.47 -5.47 11.46
C MET A 142 -0.97 -5.23 11.52
N ASP A 143 -0.52 -4.41 12.48
CA ASP A 143 0.90 -4.20 12.71
C ASP A 143 1.48 -5.35 13.55
N ALA A 144 2.25 -6.22 12.91
CA ALA A 144 2.94 -7.34 13.54
C ALA A 144 4.29 -6.92 14.17
N GLY A 145 4.80 -5.73 13.85
CA GLY A 145 6.06 -5.19 14.38
C GLY A 145 5.92 -4.45 15.71
N ARG A 146 4.70 -4.29 16.21
CA ARG A 146 4.39 -3.51 17.42
C ARG A 146 5.17 -4.00 18.64
N ARG A 147 6.03 -3.15 19.20
CA ARG A 147 6.71 -3.37 20.46
C ARG A 147 6.15 -2.41 21.51
N LYS A 148 5.82 -2.93 22.69
CA LYS A 148 5.29 -2.13 23.82
C LYS A 148 6.22 -1.00 24.31
N ARG A 149 7.50 -1.05 23.96
CA ARG A 149 8.53 -0.06 24.35
C ARG A 149 8.91 0.93 23.24
N GLN A 150 8.07 1.09 22.22
CA GLN A 150 8.32 2.12 21.19
C GLN A 150 7.85 3.49 21.71
N GLU A 151 8.58 4.54 21.34
CA GLU A 151 8.28 5.91 21.70
C GLU A 151 6.94 6.38 21.13
N VAL A 152 6.59 5.92 19.93
CA VAL A 152 5.30 6.17 19.28
C VAL A 152 4.53 4.85 19.18
N LEU A 153 3.36 4.77 19.80
CA LEU A 153 2.52 3.58 19.77
C LEU A 153 1.41 3.77 18.72
N LEU A 154 1.41 2.89 17.72
CA LEU A 154 0.37 2.85 16.70
C LEU A 154 -0.68 1.80 17.05
N LYS A 155 -1.94 2.02 16.65
CA LYS A 155 -3.03 1.05 16.82
C LYS A 155 -2.71 -0.26 16.11
N ALA A 156 -3.07 -1.37 16.74
CA ALA A 156 -2.77 -2.70 16.21
C ALA A 156 -3.55 -3.02 14.93
N ILE A 157 -4.77 -2.52 14.79
CA ILE A 157 -5.66 -2.79 13.66
C ILE A 157 -6.02 -1.47 13.00
N ASN A 158 -5.84 -1.41 11.70
CA ASN A 158 -6.13 -0.25 10.87
C ASN A 158 -6.95 -0.66 9.66
N TYR A 159 -7.83 0.24 9.21
CA TYR A 159 -8.66 0.06 8.04
C TYR A 159 -8.14 0.93 6.91
N TYR A 160 -8.06 0.37 5.70
CA TYR A 160 -7.61 1.08 4.52
C TYR A 160 -8.64 0.98 3.41
N TRP A 161 -8.79 2.06 2.68
CA TRP A 161 -9.39 2.04 1.38
C TRP A 161 -8.29 1.89 0.34
N GLU A 162 -8.46 0.92 -0.56
CA GLU A 162 -7.50 0.63 -1.61
C GLU A 162 -8.10 0.94 -2.98
N PHE A 163 -7.30 1.56 -3.82
CA PHE A 163 -7.62 1.72 -5.22
C PHE A 163 -6.34 1.61 -6.04
N GLY A 164 -6.48 1.19 -7.29
CA GLY A 164 -5.31 0.97 -8.13
C GLY A 164 -5.68 0.57 -9.54
N PHE A 165 -4.65 0.35 -10.31
CA PHE A 165 -4.77 -0.13 -11.67
C PHE A 165 -3.64 -1.09 -11.99
N GLY A 166 -3.89 -1.96 -12.96
CA GLY A 166 -2.93 -2.93 -13.44
C GLY A 166 -3.27 -3.43 -14.81
N CYS A 167 -2.46 -4.34 -15.29
CA CYS A 167 -2.66 -4.96 -16.60
C CYS A 167 -2.31 -6.44 -16.54
N ASP A 168 -3.28 -7.29 -16.89
CA ASP A 168 -3.02 -8.71 -17.05
C ASP A 168 -2.23 -8.91 -18.37
N LEU A 169 -1.01 -9.41 -18.28
CA LEU A 169 -0.15 -9.76 -19.42
C LEU A 169 -0.13 -11.29 -19.55
N TYR A 170 -0.73 -11.78 -20.64
CA TYR A 170 -0.79 -13.22 -20.90
C TYR A 170 0.49 -13.68 -21.59
N LEU A 171 1.33 -14.40 -20.86
CA LEU A 171 2.54 -15.03 -21.35
C LEU A 171 2.24 -16.49 -21.76
N PRO A 172 3.14 -17.19 -22.44
CA PRO A 172 2.88 -18.55 -22.88
C PRO A 172 2.52 -19.55 -21.79
N TYR A 173 3.06 -19.36 -20.57
CA TYR A 173 2.95 -20.32 -19.47
C TYR A 173 2.23 -19.78 -18.22
N PHE A 174 2.20 -18.48 -18.04
CA PHE A 174 1.61 -17.84 -16.87
C PHE A 174 1.11 -16.43 -17.21
N ARG A 175 0.33 -15.87 -16.30
CA ARG A 175 -0.12 -14.49 -16.40
C ARG A 175 0.72 -13.63 -15.45
N LEU A 176 1.40 -12.62 -16.01
CA LEU A 176 2.11 -11.60 -15.25
C LEU A 176 1.21 -10.38 -15.10
N VAL A 177 1.05 -9.89 -13.88
CA VAL A 177 0.18 -8.76 -13.61
C VAL A 177 0.93 -7.67 -12.86
N PRO A 178 1.54 -6.70 -13.56
CA PRO A 178 2.01 -5.47 -12.94
C PRO A 178 0.82 -4.65 -12.43
N GLU A 179 0.89 -4.20 -11.16
CA GLU A 179 -0.17 -3.45 -10.49
C GLU A 179 0.44 -2.33 -9.64
N ILE A 180 -0.16 -1.15 -9.73
CA ILE A 180 0.10 -0.03 -8.81
C ILE A 180 -1.15 0.16 -7.97
N LYS A 181 -0.96 0.16 -6.65
CA LYS A 181 -2.02 0.25 -5.65
C LYS A 181 -1.73 1.35 -4.65
N PHE A 182 -2.76 2.12 -4.33
CA PHE A 182 -2.76 3.17 -3.32
C PHE A 182 -3.66 2.72 -2.17
N CYS A 183 -3.12 2.72 -0.95
CA CYS A 183 -3.85 2.38 0.26
C CYS A 183 -3.92 3.62 1.14
N LEU A 184 -5.13 4.08 1.40
CA LEU A 184 -5.42 5.25 2.24
C LEU A 184 -6.02 4.77 3.56
N GLY A 185 -5.35 5.06 4.67
CA GLY A 185 -5.87 4.79 6.01
C GLY A 185 -7.14 5.59 6.27
N LEU A 186 -8.18 4.94 6.74
CA LEU A 186 -9.48 5.56 7.05
C LEU A 186 -9.58 6.04 8.50
N GLY A 187 -8.73 5.51 9.37
CA GLY A 187 -8.73 5.80 10.79
C GLY A 187 -7.48 6.55 11.26
N ASP A 188 -7.58 7.09 12.47
CA ASP A 188 -6.44 7.57 13.20
C ASP A 188 -5.65 6.36 13.71
N VAL A 189 -4.38 6.26 13.28
CA VAL A 189 -3.47 5.18 13.67
C VAL A 189 -2.72 5.46 14.97
N PHE A 190 -2.86 6.68 15.52
CA PHE A 190 -2.20 7.07 16.74
C PHE A 190 -2.99 6.61 17.97
N GLU A 191 -2.31 6.08 18.99
CA GLU A 191 -2.92 5.66 20.27
C GLU A 191 -2.66 6.70 21.34
N HIS A 192 -3.69 7.52 21.63
CA HIS A 192 -3.63 8.62 22.60
C HIS A 192 -3.62 8.15 24.06
N GLN A 193 -4.16 6.95 24.35
CA GLN A 193 -4.23 6.42 25.70
C GLN A 193 -3.16 5.36 25.94
N ARG A 194 -2.20 5.68 26.78
CA ARG A 194 -1.17 4.75 27.21
C ARG A 194 -1.26 4.51 28.72
N SER A 195 -1.27 3.23 29.12
CA SER A 195 -1.31 2.83 30.53
C SER A 195 0.07 2.76 31.20
N ASP A 196 1.16 2.90 30.43
CA ASP A 196 2.53 2.85 30.96
C ASP A 196 3.06 4.29 31.12
N GLN A 197 2.98 4.81 32.33
CA GLN A 197 3.63 6.05 32.74
C GLN A 197 5.15 5.86 32.77
N GLY A 198 5.90 6.67 32.03
CA GLY A 198 7.32 6.75 32.29
C GLY A 198 8.28 7.09 31.16
N SER A 199 8.20 8.29 30.62
CA SER A 199 9.33 9.19 30.31
C SER A 199 8.80 10.48 29.70
N ASP A 200 9.42 11.58 30.04
CA ASP A 200 9.07 12.95 29.59
C ASP A 200 9.05 13.11 28.07
N ALA A 201 9.82 12.28 27.35
CA ALA A 201 9.82 12.22 25.89
C ALA A 201 8.48 11.78 25.31
N TYR A 202 7.72 10.92 26.00
CA TYR A 202 6.41 10.44 25.51
C TYR A 202 5.32 11.49 25.56
N GLU A 203 5.33 12.33 26.57
CA GLU A 203 4.35 13.41 26.72
C GLU A 203 4.53 14.45 25.62
N GLN A 204 5.77 14.76 25.26
CA GLN A 204 6.10 15.68 24.15
C GLN A 204 5.57 15.14 22.81
N PHE A 205 5.75 13.84 22.51
CA PHE A 205 5.21 13.22 21.30
C PHE A 205 3.68 13.18 21.28
N THR A 206 3.06 12.85 22.42
CA THR A 206 1.60 12.73 22.53
C THR A 206 0.91 14.07 22.34
N ASN A 207 1.46 15.14 22.86
CA ASN A 207 0.89 16.48 22.77
C ASN A 207 1.15 17.15 21.41
N ALA A 208 2.19 16.75 20.68
CA ALA A 208 2.54 17.31 19.40
C ALA A 208 1.61 16.89 18.25
N PHE A 209 0.92 15.74 18.38
CA PHE A 209 0.12 15.15 17.30
C PHE A 209 -1.35 15.07 17.66
N ASP A 210 -2.21 15.59 16.77
CA ASP A 210 -3.67 15.48 16.92
C ASP A 210 -4.16 14.20 16.22
N ARG A 211 -3.69 13.94 15.01
CA ARG A 211 -4.10 12.76 14.19
C ARG A 211 -2.98 12.29 13.28
N MET A 212 -2.87 10.97 13.17
CA MET A 212 -1.97 10.33 12.20
C MET A 212 -2.73 9.40 11.28
N THR A 213 -2.51 9.52 9.96
CA THR A 213 -3.10 8.63 8.97
C THR A 213 -2.00 7.94 8.17
N SER A 214 -2.07 6.62 8.05
CA SER A 214 -1.09 5.85 7.27
C SER A 214 -1.48 5.79 5.80
N ARG A 215 -0.51 5.99 4.92
CA ARG A 215 -0.66 5.86 3.47
C ARG A 215 0.38 4.91 2.93
N LEU A 216 0.00 4.07 1.96
CA LEU A 216 0.94 3.18 1.29
C LEU A 216 0.74 3.29 -0.22
N ILE A 217 1.86 3.26 -0.93
CA ILE A 217 1.90 3.08 -2.38
C ILE A 217 2.62 1.76 -2.62
N VAL A 218 1.98 0.84 -3.33
CA VAL A 218 2.51 -0.50 -3.59
C VAL A 218 2.63 -0.71 -5.09
N LEU A 219 3.83 -1.04 -5.55
CA LEU A 219 4.08 -1.55 -6.89
C LEU A 219 4.33 -3.05 -6.76
N SER A 220 3.48 -3.86 -7.37
CA SER A 220 3.57 -5.31 -7.30
C SER A 220 3.57 -5.97 -8.66
N PHE A 221 4.21 -7.13 -8.72
CA PHE A 221 4.19 -8.05 -9.85
C PHE A 221 3.55 -9.34 -9.37
N GLN A 222 2.42 -9.68 -9.96
CA GLN A 222 1.65 -10.86 -9.58
C GLN A 222 1.84 -11.94 -10.65
N PHE A 223 1.87 -13.18 -10.19
CA PHE A 223 2.09 -14.38 -11.01
C PHE A 223 0.91 -15.33 -10.78
N GLU A 224 0.15 -15.56 -11.85
CA GLU A 224 -1.08 -16.39 -11.84
C GLU A 224 -1.01 -17.47 -12.92
#